data_2a490e59debecb3e93b2c4fe8738b966
#
_entry.id   2a490e59debecb3e93b2c4fe8738b966
#
_cell.length_a   1.000
_cell.length_b   1.000
_cell.length_c   1.000
_cell.angle_alpha   90.00
_cell.angle_beta   90.00
_cell.angle_gamma   90.00
#
_symmetry.space_group_name_H-M   'P 1'
#
loop_
_entity.id
_entity.type
_entity.pdbx_description
1 polymer ?
#
loop_
_entity_poly.entity_id
_entity_poly.type
_entity_poly.pdbx_seq_one_letter_code
_entity_poly.pdbx_strand_id
1 'polypeptide(L)'
;MIAAGDLSAAETVEGFIDRVCEVNPKLNAVAVELYQSARSAAREIDDARTRGERLGPLAGLPVTIKECFDLSGTASTFGLVSRRGVLESKDDPYVAALRAAGAIPIAKTNVPQLLIFTETDNPLYGRTNNPWDLERSCGGSSGGEAALIAAGASPLGLGNDIGGSLRIPAAFCGITAIRPTAGRTPDQCAHGLPIGQRTITSQAGPMAKRVEDLTLALRLLDNARNPSLDPGPALADPSAVDLGRLRFATFTDDGEFPAAPAARRAVAEAAQILTDAGAKLVAWQKPPLSRAIDLLFACLSADRGGSFSRLLRGNRIDPRVRSLLITANMPAWLRGIAGFALDALGQPRAAATMRRFASGTADQYWQTVEAIVNFRRDLLTSLEAADGGPIDLILCPAYAVPAQRHGASLLMSLPGAYAPLANVSGFPAGVVPVTRVRPGEESDRPESRDQVDKIARETERGSAGLPIAVQVIARPWCDHVALAAMAKIEAEAMKLPDYPAEPPL
;
A
#
# COMPACT_ATOMS: atom_id res chain seq x y z
N MET A 1 19.57 -3.08 -21.83
CA MET A 1 19.04 -3.84 -23.00
C MET A 1 18.35 -2.89 -23.99
N ILE A 2 17.20 -2.23 -23.69
CA ILE A 2 16.55 -1.32 -24.67
C ILE A 2 17.47 -0.18 -25.09
N ALA A 3 18.09 0.54 -24.16
CA ALA A 3 19.02 1.64 -24.46
C ALA A 3 20.27 1.17 -25.22
N ALA A 4 20.74 -0.05 -24.98
CA ALA A 4 21.86 -0.67 -25.69
C ALA A 4 21.49 -1.23 -27.09
N GLY A 5 20.21 -1.39 -27.37
CA GLY A 5 19.69 -1.96 -28.59
C GLY A 5 19.69 -3.48 -28.68
N ASP A 6 19.93 -4.16 -27.56
CA ASP A 6 19.85 -5.63 -27.46
C ASP A 6 18.40 -6.13 -27.53
N LEU A 7 17.44 -5.27 -27.20
CA LEU A 7 16.01 -5.52 -27.22
C LEU A 7 15.28 -4.26 -27.67
N SER A 8 14.25 -4.39 -28.50
CA SER A 8 13.42 -3.24 -28.88
C SER A 8 12.36 -2.93 -27.81
N ALA A 9 11.88 -1.68 -27.79
CA ALA A 9 10.75 -1.30 -26.97
C ALA A 9 9.48 -2.07 -27.39
N ALA A 10 9.30 -2.27 -28.70
CA ALA A 10 8.18 -3.02 -29.25
C ALA A 10 8.17 -4.49 -28.78
N GLU A 11 9.30 -5.20 -28.84
CA GLU A 11 9.41 -6.58 -28.31
C GLU A 11 9.16 -6.64 -26.80
N THR A 12 9.70 -5.67 -26.06
CA THR A 12 9.51 -5.60 -24.61
C THR A 12 8.02 -5.41 -24.25
N VAL A 13 7.37 -4.43 -24.88
CA VAL A 13 5.95 -4.14 -24.63
C VAL A 13 5.06 -5.32 -25.01
N GLU A 14 5.34 -5.96 -26.17
CA GLU A 14 4.56 -7.13 -26.60
C GLU A 14 4.71 -8.29 -25.61
N GLY A 15 5.92 -8.62 -25.15
CA GLY A 15 6.14 -9.68 -24.19
C GLY A 15 5.38 -9.46 -22.86
N PHE A 16 5.27 -8.22 -22.39
CA PHE A 16 4.47 -7.92 -21.19
C PHE A 16 2.97 -7.94 -21.47
N ILE A 17 2.51 -7.50 -22.65
CA ILE A 17 1.09 -7.63 -23.06
C ILE A 17 0.70 -9.11 -23.13
N ASP A 18 1.53 -9.96 -23.74
CA ASP A 18 1.30 -11.40 -23.81
C ASP A 18 1.17 -12.01 -22.41
N ARG A 19 2.07 -11.61 -21.49
CA ARG A 19 2.01 -12.09 -20.10
C ARG A 19 0.75 -11.59 -19.37
N VAL A 20 0.33 -10.33 -19.59
CA VAL A 20 -0.96 -9.86 -19.05
C VAL A 20 -2.12 -10.70 -19.60
N CYS A 21 -2.17 -10.96 -20.91
CA CYS A 21 -3.21 -11.76 -21.55
C CYS A 21 -3.25 -13.20 -21.02
N GLU A 22 -2.10 -13.77 -20.67
CA GLU A 22 -1.99 -15.11 -20.10
C GLU A 22 -2.55 -15.18 -18.66
N VAL A 23 -2.20 -14.20 -17.80
CA VAL A 23 -2.52 -14.28 -16.36
C VAL A 23 -3.83 -13.60 -15.98
N ASN A 24 -4.25 -12.58 -16.70
CA ASN A 24 -5.41 -11.76 -16.34
C ASN A 24 -6.75 -12.53 -16.31
N PRO A 25 -7.01 -13.55 -17.15
CA PRO A 25 -8.20 -14.38 -17.03
C PRO A 25 -8.38 -15.05 -15.65
N LYS A 26 -7.27 -15.34 -14.93
CA LYS A 26 -7.29 -15.87 -13.57
C LYS A 26 -7.31 -14.77 -12.51
N LEU A 27 -6.59 -13.67 -12.77
CA LEU A 27 -6.38 -12.60 -11.79
C LEU A 27 -7.47 -11.53 -11.80
N ASN A 28 -8.02 -11.19 -12.98
CA ASN A 28 -8.92 -10.06 -13.17
C ASN A 28 -8.35 -8.74 -12.59
N ALA A 29 -7.10 -8.44 -12.93
CA ALA A 29 -6.35 -7.31 -12.38
C ALA A 29 -6.38 -6.07 -13.29
N VAL A 30 -6.74 -6.21 -14.58
CA VAL A 30 -6.83 -5.12 -15.55
C VAL A 30 -8.24 -4.52 -15.54
N ALA A 31 -8.31 -3.21 -15.35
CA ALA A 31 -9.54 -2.41 -15.45
C ALA A 31 -9.70 -1.77 -16.84
N VAL A 32 -8.57 -1.28 -17.42
CA VAL A 32 -8.56 -0.67 -18.76
C VAL A 32 -7.31 -1.14 -19.50
N GLU A 33 -7.50 -1.71 -20.66
CA GLU A 33 -6.42 -2.12 -21.57
C GLU A 33 -5.92 -0.92 -22.39
N LEU A 34 -4.61 -0.80 -22.55
CA LEU A 34 -3.93 0.27 -23.29
C LEU A 34 -3.03 -0.29 -24.41
N TYR A 35 -3.21 -1.54 -24.79
CA TYR A 35 -2.27 -2.30 -25.63
C TYR A 35 -2.02 -1.64 -26.98
N GLN A 36 -3.06 -1.08 -27.62
CA GLN A 36 -2.89 -0.45 -28.94
C GLN A 36 -2.04 0.82 -28.85
N SER A 37 -2.31 1.69 -27.88
CA SER A 37 -1.51 2.91 -27.67
C SER A 37 -0.11 2.58 -27.20
N ALA A 38 0.06 1.54 -26.38
CA ALA A 38 1.36 1.06 -25.94
C ALA A 38 2.24 0.58 -27.10
N ARG A 39 1.68 -0.20 -28.03
CA ARG A 39 2.38 -0.63 -29.26
C ARG A 39 2.80 0.54 -30.13
N SER A 40 1.99 1.60 -30.21
CA SER A 40 2.36 2.80 -30.99
C SER A 40 3.50 3.56 -30.30
N ALA A 41 3.40 3.79 -28.99
CA ALA A 41 4.45 4.46 -28.21
C ALA A 41 5.78 3.69 -28.23
N ALA A 42 5.73 2.36 -28.20
CA ALA A 42 6.93 1.52 -28.29
C ALA A 42 7.67 1.71 -29.61
N ARG A 43 6.94 1.74 -30.74
CA ARG A 43 7.53 2.02 -32.06
C ARG A 43 8.14 3.42 -32.14
N GLU A 44 7.48 4.44 -31.59
CA GLU A 44 8.00 5.81 -31.54
C GLU A 44 9.34 5.88 -30.79
N ILE A 45 9.49 5.12 -29.69
CA ILE A 45 10.74 5.03 -28.93
C ILE A 45 11.83 4.31 -29.73
N ASP A 46 11.52 3.22 -30.42
CA ASP A 46 12.48 2.52 -31.28
C ASP A 46 12.94 3.39 -32.45
N ASP A 47 12.03 4.16 -33.05
CA ASP A 47 12.33 5.13 -34.08
C ASP A 47 13.23 6.27 -33.56
N ALA A 48 12.92 6.82 -32.38
CA ALA A 48 13.73 7.86 -31.73
C ALA A 48 15.16 7.35 -31.43
N ARG A 49 15.27 6.11 -30.93
CA ARG A 49 16.57 5.46 -30.73
C ARG A 49 17.36 5.33 -32.03
N THR A 50 16.70 4.90 -33.12
CA THR A 50 17.33 4.74 -34.42
C THR A 50 17.82 6.08 -34.98
N ARG A 51 17.13 7.18 -34.66
CA ARG A 51 17.58 8.55 -35.01
C ARG A 51 18.69 9.07 -34.08
N GLY A 52 19.11 8.32 -33.06
CA GLY A 52 20.13 8.74 -32.10
C GLY A 52 19.65 9.79 -31.10
N GLU A 53 18.33 9.90 -30.89
CA GLU A 53 17.77 10.83 -29.92
C GLU A 53 18.08 10.38 -28.48
N ARG A 54 18.22 11.35 -27.58
CA ARG A 54 18.43 11.04 -26.16
C ARG A 54 17.14 10.49 -25.53
N LEU A 55 17.18 9.24 -25.13
CA LEU A 55 16.08 8.57 -24.47
C LEU A 55 16.03 8.86 -22.98
N GLY A 56 14.82 8.85 -22.42
CA GLY A 56 14.60 8.95 -20.97
C GLY A 56 15.02 7.69 -20.22
N PRO A 57 15.14 7.76 -18.88
CA PRO A 57 15.62 6.65 -18.05
C PRO A 57 14.67 5.43 -18.01
N LEU A 58 13.40 5.59 -18.39
CA LEU A 58 12.42 4.51 -18.50
C LEU A 58 11.99 4.23 -19.94
N ALA A 59 12.81 4.66 -20.94
CA ALA A 59 12.43 4.54 -22.35
C ALA A 59 12.13 3.09 -22.75
N GLY A 60 10.88 2.86 -23.21
CA GLY A 60 10.40 1.56 -23.65
C GLY A 60 9.98 0.61 -22.52
N LEU A 61 10.09 1.03 -21.26
CA LEU A 61 9.64 0.22 -20.14
C LEU A 61 8.10 0.21 -20.05
N PRO A 62 7.41 -0.94 -20.16
CA PRO A 62 6.00 -1.02 -19.89
C PRO A 62 5.72 -0.78 -18.40
N VAL A 63 4.64 -0.08 -18.10
CA VAL A 63 4.20 0.20 -16.72
C VAL A 63 2.71 0.02 -16.59
N THR A 64 2.25 -0.27 -15.37
CA THR A 64 0.83 -0.24 -15.03
C THR A 64 0.50 0.95 -14.14
N ILE A 65 -0.73 1.43 -14.25
CA ILE A 65 -1.21 2.61 -13.54
C ILE A 65 -2.48 2.24 -12.77
N LYS A 66 -2.48 2.46 -11.47
CA LYS A 66 -3.67 2.25 -10.65
C LYS A 66 -4.85 3.04 -11.21
N GLU A 67 -6.02 2.43 -11.30
CA GLU A 67 -7.18 2.95 -12.04
C GLU A 67 -7.61 4.36 -11.60
N CYS A 68 -7.33 4.75 -10.37
CA CYS A 68 -7.71 6.06 -9.84
C CYS A 68 -6.85 7.23 -10.32
N PHE A 69 -5.69 7.01 -10.93
CA PHE A 69 -4.88 8.07 -11.53
C PHE A 69 -5.43 8.46 -12.89
N ASP A 70 -5.50 9.76 -13.14
CA ASP A 70 -5.94 10.28 -14.42
C ASP A 70 -4.90 9.96 -15.50
N LEU A 71 -5.36 9.36 -16.57
CA LEU A 71 -4.61 9.12 -17.80
C LEU A 71 -5.47 9.58 -18.96
N SER A 72 -4.97 10.52 -19.72
CA SER A 72 -5.69 11.17 -20.82
C SER A 72 -6.32 10.15 -21.77
N GLY A 73 -7.59 10.36 -22.10
CA GLY A 73 -8.39 9.47 -22.95
C GLY A 73 -8.96 8.23 -22.26
N THR A 74 -8.72 8.06 -20.95
CA THR A 74 -9.30 6.98 -20.14
C THR A 74 -10.18 7.51 -19.03
N ALA A 75 -11.02 6.64 -18.46
CA ALA A 75 -11.80 7.00 -17.28
C ALA A 75 -11.03 6.70 -15.98
N SER A 76 -11.24 7.53 -14.94
CA SER A 76 -10.87 7.27 -13.55
C SER A 76 -12.16 7.07 -12.77
N THR A 77 -12.56 5.81 -12.64
CA THR A 77 -13.92 5.46 -12.18
C THR A 77 -14.04 5.24 -10.69
N PHE A 78 -12.95 4.86 -10.00
CA PHE A 78 -12.97 4.44 -8.60
C PHE A 78 -13.97 3.30 -8.32
N GLY A 79 -14.20 2.43 -9.31
CA GLY A 79 -15.21 1.37 -9.28
C GLY A 79 -16.66 1.87 -9.32
N LEU A 80 -16.91 3.11 -9.76
CA LEU A 80 -18.22 3.72 -9.90
C LEU A 80 -18.73 3.57 -11.34
N VAL A 81 -19.87 2.91 -11.54
CA VAL A 81 -20.48 2.70 -12.85
C VAL A 81 -20.79 4.02 -13.55
N SER A 82 -21.22 5.05 -12.80
CA SER A 82 -21.56 6.36 -13.34
C SER A 82 -20.38 7.11 -13.98
N ARG A 83 -19.15 6.75 -13.64
CA ARG A 83 -17.94 7.37 -14.19
C ARG A 83 -17.36 6.61 -15.40
N ARG A 84 -17.90 5.47 -15.78
CA ARG A 84 -17.36 4.62 -16.86
C ARG A 84 -17.12 5.33 -18.20
N GLY A 85 -17.95 6.33 -18.52
CA GLY A 85 -17.84 7.11 -19.78
C GLY A 85 -17.21 8.50 -19.59
N VAL A 86 -16.71 8.84 -18.40
CA VAL A 86 -16.09 10.14 -18.12
C VAL A 86 -14.60 10.03 -18.38
N LEU A 87 -14.18 10.43 -19.59
CA LEU A 87 -12.78 10.38 -19.99
C LEU A 87 -12.03 11.60 -19.48
N GLU A 88 -10.86 11.35 -18.90
CA GLU A 88 -9.98 12.39 -18.42
C GLU A 88 -9.26 13.07 -19.60
N SER A 89 -9.09 14.39 -19.53
CA SER A 89 -8.48 15.19 -20.60
C SER A 89 -6.98 15.39 -20.44
N LYS A 90 -6.43 15.06 -19.27
CA LYS A 90 -5.02 15.24 -18.89
C LYS A 90 -4.53 14.05 -18.09
N ASP A 91 -3.22 13.84 -18.16
CA ASP A 91 -2.55 12.93 -17.25
C ASP A 91 -2.43 13.55 -15.86
N ASP A 92 -2.52 12.70 -14.82
CA ASP A 92 -2.04 13.04 -13.49
C ASP A 92 -0.54 13.42 -13.56
N PRO A 93 -0.06 14.39 -12.74
CA PRO A 93 1.35 14.82 -12.78
C PRO A 93 2.36 13.68 -12.67
N TYR A 94 2.07 12.65 -11.88
CA TYR A 94 2.97 11.50 -11.72
C TYR A 94 2.93 10.54 -12.92
N VAL A 95 1.77 10.37 -13.53
CA VAL A 95 1.63 9.63 -14.80
C VAL A 95 2.38 10.37 -15.92
N ALA A 96 2.21 11.70 -15.99
CA ALA A 96 2.94 12.53 -16.96
C ALA A 96 4.46 12.44 -16.76
N ALA A 97 4.95 12.41 -15.52
CA ALA A 97 6.37 12.27 -15.21
C ALA A 97 6.95 10.91 -15.67
N LEU A 98 6.23 9.82 -15.42
CA LEU A 98 6.63 8.48 -15.88
C LEU A 98 6.68 8.43 -17.42
N ARG A 99 5.67 8.97 -18.11
CA ARG A 99 5.63 9.05 -19.58
C ARG A 99 6.74 9.92 -20.13
N ALA A 100 7.00 11.08 -19.51
CA ALA A 100 8.13 11.96 -19.91
C ALA A 100 9.49 11.28 -19.71
N ALA A 101 9.61 10.36 -18.77
CA ALA A 101 10.79 9.52 -18.58
C ALA A 101 10.87 8.37 -19.61
N GLY A 102 9.87 8.21 -20.48
CA GLY A 102 9.81 7.21 -21.54
C GLY A 102 9.08 5.91 -21.17
N ALA A 103 8.43 5.85 -19.99
CA ALA A 103 7.60 4.70 -19.62
C ALA A 103 6.33 4.62 -20.48
N ILE A 104 5.91 3.39 -20.78
CA ILE A 104 4.74 3.09 -21.63
C ILE A 104 3.64 2.46 -20.78
N PRO A 105 2.54 3.17 -20.45
CA PRO A 105 1.39 2.57 -19.79
C PRO A 105 0.74 1.49 -20.67
N ILE A 106 0.68 0.24 -20.16
CA ILE A 106 0.06 -0.90 -20.86
C ILE A 106 -1.34 -1.22 -20.35
N ALA A 107 -1.65 -0.84 -19.10
CA ALA A 107 -2.97 -1.03 -18.52
C ALA A 107 -3.22 -0.08 -17.34
N LYS A 108 -4.52 0.21 -17.07
CA LYS A 108 -4.94 0.67 -15.75
C LYS A 108 -5.44 -0.53 -14.95
N THR A 109 -5.12 -0.58 -13.67
CA THR A 109 -5.31 -1.77 -12.82
C THR A 109 -6.46 -1.61 -11.84
N ASN A 110 -7.13 -2.72 -11.54
CA ASN A 110 -8.33 -2.77 -10.72
C ASN A 110 -8.12 -2.28 -9.29
N VAL A 111 -9.17 -1.71 -8.70
CA VAL A 111 -9.22 -1.10 -7.37
C VAL A 111 -10.51 -1.48 -6.63
N PRO A 112 -10.59 -1.41 -5.29
CA PRO A 112 -11.87 -1.47 -4.59
C PRO A 112 -12.70 -0.21 -4.82
N GLN A 113 -14.02 -0.32 -4.67
CA GLN A 113 -14.91 0.83 -4.79
C GLN A 113 -14.49 1.97 -3.83
N LEU A 114 -14.27 3.17 -4.40
CA LEU A 114 -13.79 4.36 -3.68
C LEU A 114 -12.48 4.17 -2.91
N LEU A 115 -11.68 3.16 -3.25
CA LEU A 115 -10.39 2.83 -2.64
C LEU A 115 -10.45 2.50 -1.13
N ILE A 116 -11.62 2.13 -0.60
CA ILE A 116 -11.86 2.09 0.85
C ILE A 116 -11.26 0.85 1.52
N PHE A 117 -11.24 -0.32 0.86
CA PHE A 117 -10.90 -1.60 1.49
C PHE A 117 -9.51 -2.12 1.13
N THR A 118 -9.04 -3.04 1.98
CA THR A 118 -7.83 -3.86 1.78
C THR A 118 -8.10 -5.11 0.93
N GLU A 119 -9.09 -5.03 0.03
CA GLU A 119 -9.50 -6.08 -0.91
C GLU A 119 -9.97 -5.42 -2.19
N THR A 120 -9.38 -5.82 -3.31
CA THR A 120 -9.68 -5.23 -4.62
C THR A 120 -10.86 -5.94 -5.27
N ASP A 121 -12.03 -5.32 -5.07
CA ASP A 121 -13.30 -5.78 -5.61
C ASP A 121 -14.27 -4.60 -5.73
N ASN A 122 -15.00 -4.50 -6.85
CA ASN A 122 -15.97 -3.45 -7.05
C ASN A 122 -17.07 -3.86 -8.05
N PRO A 123 -18.23 -3.19 -8.04
CA PRO A 123 -19.36 -3.55 -8.92
C PRO A 123 -19.14 -3.34 -10.42
N LEU A 124 -18.08 -2.63 -10.84
CA LEU A 124 -17.80 -2.31 -12.24
C LEU A 124 -16.88 -3.33 -12.91
N TYR A 125 -15.78 -3.66 -12.24
CA TYR A 125 -14.71 -4.53 -12.78
C TYR A 125 -14.68 -5.91 -12.13
N GLY A 126 -15.38 -6.09 -11.00
CA GLY A 126 -15.33 -7.33 -10.23
C GLY A 126 -14.08 -7.44 -9.35
N ARG A 127 -13.80 -8.66 -8.91
CA ARG A 127 -12.80 -9.01 -7.93
C ARG A 127 -11.47 -9.39 -8.58
N THR A 128 -10.37 -8.89 -8.01
CA THR A 128 -9.00 -9.32 -8.36
C THR A 128 -8.51 -10.37 -7.38
N ASN A 129 -7.97 -11.46 -7.91
CA ASN A 129 -7.46 -12.59 -7.14
C ASN A 129 -5.96 -12.44 -6.85
N ASN A 130 -5.49 -13.11 -5.79
CA ASN A 130 -4.08 -13.14 -5.44
C ASN A 130 -3.34 -14.19 -6.29
N PRO A 131 -2.20 -13.86 -6.90
CA PRO A 131 -1.45 -14.81 -7.73
C PRO A 131 -0.84 -15.99 -6.96
N TRP A 132 -0.72 -15.91 -5.64
CA TRP A 132 -0.23 -17.00 -4.80
C TRP A 132 -1.33 -18.00 -4.42
N ASP A 133 -2.57 -17.54 -4.31
CA ASP A 133 -3.75 -18.35 -4.02
C ASP A 133 -4.99 -17.59 -4.51
N LEU A 134 -5.63 -18.09 -5.57
CA LEU A 134 -6.78 -17.43 -6.21
C LEU A 134 -8.01 -17.28 -5.29
N GLU A 135 -8.07 -18.05 -4.19
CA GLU A 135 -9.13 -17.96 -3.18
C GLU A 135 -8.86 -16.87 -2.12
N ARG A 136 -7.76 -16.12 -2.29
CA ARG A 136 -7.35 -15.06 -1.38
C ARG A 136 -7.28 -13.70 -2.08
N SER A 137 -7.42 -12.67 -1.27
CA SER A 137 -7.32 -11.27 -1.72
C SER A 137 -5.88 -10.92 -2.10
N CYS A 138 -5.72 -10.20 -3.19
CA CYS A 138 -4.45 -9.55 -3.54
C CYS A 138 -4.16 -8.29 -2.70
N GLY A 139 -5.00 -8.00 -1.71
CA GLY A 139 -4.92 -6.75 -0.95
C GLY A 139 -5.61 -5.58 -1.67
N GLY A 140 -5.43 -4.39 -1.12
CA GLY A 140 -6.03 -3.15 -1.63
C GLY A 140 -5.49 -1.91 -0.89
N SER A 141 -5.70 -0.79 -1.51
CA SER A 141 -6.49 -0.52 -2.71
C SER A 141 -5.70 -0.57 -4.02
N SER A 142 -4.36 -0.79 -4.02
CA SER A 142 -3.53 -1.00 -5.23
C SER A 142 -3.36 -2.50 -5.54
N GLY A 143 -4.44 -3.30 -5.39
CA GLY A 143 -4.34 -4.77 -5.50
C GLY A 143 -4.13 -5.25 -6.93
N GLY A 144 -4.74 -4.59 -7.93
CA GLY A 144 -4.51 -4.91 -9.33
C GLY A 144 -3.05 -4.71 -9.75
N GLU A 145 -2.39 -3.62 -9.27
CA GLU A 145 -0.95 -3.41 -9.43
C GLU A 145 -0.14 -4.56 -8.86
N ALA A 146 -0.38 -4.86 -7.57
CA ALA A 146 0.37 -5.90 -6.87
C ALA A 146 0.23 -7.28 -7.53
N ALA A 147 -0.98 -7.62 -7.99
CA ALA A 147 -1.25 -8.89 -8.65
C ALA A 147 -0.50 -9.03 -9.98
N LEU A 148 -0.52 -7.99 -10.85
CA LEU A 148 0.19 -8.03 -12.13
C LEU A 148 1.70 -8.04 -11.95
N ILE A 149 2.24 -7.23 -11.03
CA ILE A 149 3.69 -7.20 -10.77
C ILE A 149 4.16 -8.55 -10.23
N ALA A 150 3.47 -9.12 -9.24
CA ALA A 150 3.81 -10.44 -8.70
C ALA A 150 3.80 -11.53 -9.76
N ALA A 151 2.80 -11.50 -10.67
CA ALA A 151 2.67 -12.45 -11.78
C ALA A 151 3.68 -12.22 -12.93
N GLY A 152 4.57 -11.22 -12.84
CA GLY A 152 5.53 -10.89 -13.89
C GLY A 152 4.91 -10.20 -15.11
N ALA A 153 3.70 -9.67 -14.99
CA ALA A 153 2.96 -9.02 -16.06
C ALA A 153 3.14 -7.48 -16.10
N SER A 154 3.82 -6.93 -15.11
CA SER A 154 4.29 -5.53 -15.10
C SER A 154 5.60 -5.45 -14.31
N PRO A 155 6.63 -4.74 -14.80
CA PRO A 155 7.87 -4.56 -14.06
C PRO A 155 7.77 -3.45 -13.02
N LEU A 156 6.93 -2.44 -13.27
CA LEU A 156 6.75 -1.26 -12.44
C LEU A 156 5.30 -0.80 -12.46
N GLY A 157 4.76 -0.43 -11.32
CA GLY A 157 3.42 0.13 -11.17
C GLY A 157 3.38 1.41 -10.36
N LEU A 158 2.39 2.24 -10.63
CA LEU A 158 2.08 3.45 -9.88
C LEU A 158 0.81 3.24 -9.05
N GLY A 159 0.94 3.29 -7.73
CA GLY A 159 -0.18 3.23 -6.81
C GLY A 159 -0.22 4.42 -5.85
N ASN A 160 -1.13 4.38 -4.86
CA ASN A 160 -1.21 5.38 -3.79
C ASN A 160 -1.58 4.76 -2.44
N ASP A 161 -1.31 5.49 -1.34
CA ASP A 161 -1.46 4.98 0.02
C ASP A 161 -1.88 6.09 1.01
N ILE A 162 -3.09 5.95 1.55
CA ILE A 162 -3.61 6.78 2.65
C ILE A 162 -3.78 6.00 3.96
N GLY A 163 -3.84 4.66 3.88
CA GLY A 163 -4.06 3.79 5.04
C GLY A 163 -3.41 2.40 4.89
N GLY A 164 -2.40 2.27 4.01
CA GLY A 164 -1.73 1.01 3.72
C GLY A 164 -1.88 0.52 2.27
N SER A 165 -2.50 1.32 1.40
CA SER A 165 -2.95 0.89 0.07
C SER A 165 -1.83 0.60 -0.96
N LEU A 166 -0.57 0.90 -0.69
CA LEU A 166 0.61 0.38 -1.42
C LEU A 166 1.16 -0.85 -0.70
N ARG A 167 1.32 -0.75 0.62
CA ARG A 167 2.07 -1.69 1.46
C ARG A 167 1.32 -3.00 1.70
N ILE A 168 0.01 -2.94 1.95
CA ILE A 168 -0.81 -4.13 2.19
C ILE A 168 -0.87 -5.03 0.95
N PRO A 169 -1.23 -4.54 -0.26
CA PRO A 169 -1.22 -5.39 -1.44
C PRO A 169 0.18 -5.88 -1.81
N ALA A 170 1.23 -5.06 -1.62
CA ALA A 170 2.61 -5.51 -1.81
C ALA A 170 2.97 -6.68 -0.89
N ALA A 171 2.60 -6.61 0.39
CA ALA A 171 2.82 -7.69 1.34
C ALA A 171 2.04 -8.97 0.99
N PHE A 172 0.78 -8.84 0.55
CA PHE A 172 -0.07 -9.98 0.19
C PHE A 172 0.38 -10.69 -1.08
N CYS A 173 0.99 -9.94 -2.01
CA CYS A 173 1.45 -10.48 -3.29
C CYS A 173 2.96 -10.76 -3.34
N GLY A 174 3.72 -10.49 -2.26
CA GLY A 174 5.15 -10.78 -2.20
C GLY A 174 6.00 -9.88 -3.13
N ILE A 175 5.67 -8.61 -3.21
CA ILE A 175 6.42 -7.60 -3.97
C ILE A 175 6.86 -6.44 -3.05
N THR A 176 7.65 -5.51 -3.60
CA THR A 176 8.09 -4.32 -2.89
C THR A 176 7.22 -3.10 -3.21
N ALA A 177 7.08 -2.21 -2.24
CA ALA A 177 6.43 -0.91 -2.44
C ALA A 177 6.96 0.10 -1.41
N ILE A 178 6.87 1.38 -1.73
CA ILE A 178 7.14 2.45 -0.77
C ILE A 178 6.05 3.51 -0.80
N ARG A 179 5.54 3.83 0.39
CA ARG A 179 4.79 5.05 0.66
C ARG A 179 5.79 6.12 1.10
N PRO A 180 6.00 7.19 0.32
CA PRO A 180 6.95 8.24 0.68
C PRO A 180 6.49 9.06 1.89
N THR A 181 7.40 9.86 2.42
CA THR A 181 7.09 10.89 3.42
C THR A 181 5.90 11.73 3.00
N ALA A 182 4.99 12.03 3.94
CA ALA A 182 3.85 12.90 3.66
C ALA A 182 4.32 14.27 3.13
N GLY A 183 3.82 14.65 1.96
CA GLY A 183 4.23 15.86 1.24
C GLY A 183 5.33 15.63 0.18
N ARG A 184 5.93 14.43 0.08
CA ARG A 184 6.88 14.15 -1.00
C ARG A 184 6.19 13.95 -2.35
N THR A 185 5.14 13.15 -2.36
CA THR A 185 4.34 12.85 -3.56
C THR A 185 2.85 12.90 -3.24
N PRO A 186 2.33 14.09 -2.82
CA PRO A 186 0.93 14.19 -2.42
C PRO A 186 0.03 13.86 -3.61
N ASP A 187 -0.81 12.87 -3.40
CA ASP A 187 -1.76 12.38 -4.38
C ASP A 187 -2.87 13.40 -4.62
N GLN A 188 -3.02 13.81 -5.86
CA GLN A 188 -4.05 14.74 -6.30
C GLN A 188 -5.31 14.02 -6.86
N CYS A 189 -5.41 12.70 -6.71
CA CYS A 189 -6.58 11.92 -7.08
C CYS A 189 -7.84 12.41 -6.35
N ALA A 190 -8.39 13.52 -6.86
CA ALA A 190 -9.41 14.31 -6.19
C ALA A 190 -10.77 13.61 -6.05
N HIS A 191 -10.97 12.48 -6.72
CA HIS A 191 -12.31 11.91 -6.89
C HIS A 191 -12.68 10.81 -5.89
N GLY A 192 -11.72 10.24 -5.16
CA GLY A 192 -11.94 9.08 -4.30
C GLY A 192 -11.76 9.32 -2.79
N LEU A 193 -11.33 10.51 -2.37
CA LEU A 193 -11.03 10.81 -0.98
C LEU A 193 -12.04 11.79 -0.38
N PRO A 194 -12.19 11.85 0.97
CA PRO A 194 -12.99 12.87 1.61
C PRO A 194 -12.49 14.26 1.22
N ILE A 195 -13.31 15.01 0.49
CA ILE A 195 -12.96 16.32 -0.04
C ILE A 195 -12.69 17.28 1.14
N GLY A 196 -11.52 17.94 1.12
CA GLY A 196 -11.11 18.89 2.16
C GLY A 196 -10.36 18.30 3.34
N GLN A 197 -10.30 16.99 3.50
CA GLN A 197 -9.45 16.34 4.48
C GLN A 197 -7.98 16.39 4.02
N ARG A 198 -7.09 17.04 4.80
CA ARG A 198 -5.67 17.22 4.49
C ARG A 198 -4.72 16.80 5.63
N THR A 199 -5.27 16.36 6.76
CA THR A 199 -4.48 16.04 7.94
C THR A 199 -3.71 14.73 7.76
N ILE A 200 -4.33 13.75 7.11
CA ILE A 200 -3.70 12.49 6.68
C ILE A 200 -3.76 12.47 5.16
N THR A 201 -2.62 12.71 4.50
CA THR A 201 -2.54 12.80 3.04
C THR A 201 -2.22 11.46 2.40
N SER A 202 -2.91 11.15 1.30
CA SER A 202 -2.49 10.09 0.40
C SER A 202 -1.17 10.47 -0.28
N GLN A 203 -0.33 9.47 -0.52
CA GLN A 203 0.91 9.65 -1.27
C GLN A 203 0.91 8.70 -2.45
N ALA A 204 1.24 9.19 -3.63
CA ALA A 204 1.59 8.35 -4.77
C ALA A 204 2.91 7.63 -4.48
N GLY A 205 3.04 6.39 -4.94
CA GLY A 205 4.27 5.64 -4.73
C GLY A 205 4.42 4.49 -5.72
N PRO A 206 5.68 4.10 -6.00
CA PRO A 206 5.98 2.99 -6.89
C PRO A 206 5.79 1.64 -6.21
N MET A 207 5.49 0.64 -7.04
CA MET A 207 5.43 -0.79 -6.71
C MET A 207 6.25 -1.56 -7.75
N ALA A 208 7.09 -2.49 -7.32
CA ALA A 208 7.96 -3.27 -8.19
C ALA A 208 8.36 -4.60 -7.53
N LYS A 209 9.01 -5.49 -8.29
CA LYS A 209 9.63 -6.70 -7.69
C LYS A 209 10.93 -6.38 -6.95
N ARG A 210 11.62 -5.26 -7.27
CA ARG A 210 12.93 -4.90 -6.75
C ARG A 210 12.94 -3.52 -6.10
N VAL A 211 13.69 -3.40 -5.02
CA VAL A 211 13.84 -2.12 -4.31
C VAL A 211 14.60 -1.07 -5.12
N GLU A 212 15.52 -1.50 -5.99
CA GLU A 212 16.25 -0.59 -6.88
C GLU A 212 15.31 0.13 -7.86
N ASP A 213 14.29 -0.59 -8.38
CA ASP A 213 13.28 -0.02 -9.29
C ASP A 213 12.40 1.00 -8.56
N LEU A 214 12.08 0.75 -7.26
CA LEU A 214 11.38 1.73 -6.43
C LEU A 214 12.18 3.02 -6.28
N THR A 215 13.50 2.91 -6.10
CA THR A 215 14.38 4.07 -5.94
C THR A 215 14.40 4.95 -7.19
N LEU A 216 14.54 4.34 -8.35
CA LEU A 216 14.50 5.04 -9.64
C LEU A 216 13.15 5.73 -9.86
N ALA A 217 12.06 4.98 -9.69
CA ALA A 217 10.72 5.51 -9.90
C ALA A 217 10.37 6.61 -8.88
N LEU A 218 10.68 6.43 -7.59
CA LEU A 218 10.42 7.46 -6.57
C LEU A 218 11.18 8.76 -6.86
N ARG A 219 12.40 8.68 -7.37
CA ARG A 219 13.17 9.88 -7.77
C ARG A 219 12.47 10.65 -8.89
N LEU A 220 11.87 9.94 -9.86
CA LEU A 220 11.09 10.57 -10.93
C LEU A 220 9.80 11.22 -10.40
N LEU A 221 9.11 10.56 -9.50
CA LEU A 221 7.91 11.11 -8.86
C LEU A 221 8.25 12.33 -7.98
N ASP A 222 9.34 12.30 -7.22
CA ASP A 222 9.80 13.42 -6.39
C ASP A 222 10.15 14.64 -7.24
N ASN A 223 10.77 14.44 -8.40
CA ASN A 223 11.08 15.52 -9.35
C ASN A 223 9.82 16.13 -9.99
N ALA A 224 8.70 15.41 -10.03
CA ALA A 224 7.42 15.92 -10.52
C ALA A 224 6.65 16.73 -9.47
N ARG A 225 7.10 16.73 -8.22
CA ARG A 225 6.52 17.50 -7.13
C ARG A 225 6.63 19.00 -7.42
N ASN A 226 5.59 19.75 -7.09
CA ASN A 226 5.64 21.20 -7.13
C ASN A 226 6.24 21.75 -5.81
N PRO A 227 7.50 22.21 -5.80
CA PRO A 227 8.17 22.61 -4.56
C PRO A 227 7.55 23.87 -3.92
N SER A 228 6.77 24.65 -4.67
CA SER A 228 6.06 25.82 -4.14
C SER A 228 4.80 25.44 -3.35
N LEU A 229 4.19 24.32 -3.67
CA LEU A 229 2.99 23.81 -2.98
C LEU A 229 3.35 22.78 -1.91
N ASP A 230 4.34 21.95 -2.20
CA ASP A 230 4.75 20.83 -1.38
C ASP A 230 6.26 20.93 -1.08
N PRO A 231 6.66 21.83 -0.17
CA PRO A 231 8.07 22.04 0.15
C PRO A 231 8.68 20.83 0.86
N GLY A 232 9.94 20.55 0.57
CA GLY A 232 10.70 19.47 1.22
C GLY A 232 12.01 19.20 0.50
N PRO A 233 12.95 18.49 1.14
CA PRO A 233 14.22 18.15 0.52
C PRO A 233 14.03 17.15 -0.61
N ALA A 234 14.90 17.20 -1.61
CA ALA A 234 14.98 16.18 -2.65
C ALA A 234 15.32 14.80 -2.04
N LEU A 235 14.93 13.73 -2.74
CA LEU A 235 15.28 12.38 -2.33
C LEU A 235 16.80 12.20 -2.34
N ALA A 236 17.38 11.96 -1.17
CA ALA A 236 18.80 11.64 -1.06
C ALA A 236 19.12 10.26 -1.62
N ASP A 237 20.40 9.99 -1.87
CA ASP A 237 20.84 8.72 -2.46
C ASP A 237 20.83 7.60 -1.40
N PRO A 238 20.03 6.52 -1.58
CA PRO A 238 20.05 5.38 -0.67
C PRO A 238 21.42 4.66 -0.61
N SER A 239 22.20 4.69 -1.69
CA SER A 239 23.53 4.06 -1.72
C SER A 239 24.57 4.74 -0.83
N ALA A 240 24.32 5.99 -0.45
CA ALA A 240 25.19 6.75 0.47
C ALA A 240 24.91 6.47 1.96
N VAL A 241 23.90 5.66 2.28
CA VAL A 241 23.54 5.33 3.66
C VAL A 241 24.49 4.31 4.23
N ASP A 242 25.20 4.67 5.29
CA ASP A 242 26.02 3.74 6.09
C ASP A 242 25.12 2.96 7.06
N LEU A 243 24.78 1.73 6.70
CA LEU A 243 23.92 0.86 7.52
C LEU A 243 24.54 0.59 8.90
N GLY A 244 25.86 0.56 9.04
CA GLY A 244 26.55 0.32 10.30
C GLY A 244 26.34 1.43 11.34
N ARG A 245 25.87 2.58 10.93
CA ARG A 245 25.52 3.70 11.82
C ARG A 245 24.07 3.74 12.24
N LEU A 246 23.21 2.96 11.58
CA LEU A 246 21.77 2.99 11.84
C LEU A 246 21.43 2.30 13.16
N ARG A 247 20.45 2.87 13.82
CA ARG A 247 19.81 2.31 15.01
C ARG A 247 18.35 2.00 14.68
N PHE A 248 17.89 0.81 15.02
CA PHE A 248 16.54 0.42 14.71
C PHE A 248 15.85 -0.29 15.87
N ALA A 249 14.53 -0.22 15.88
CA ALA A 249 13.69 -0.93 16.83
C ALA A 249 12.72 -1.86 16.08
N THR A 250 12.19 -2.85 16.78
CA THR A 250 11.20 -3.77 16.23
C THR A 250 9.98 -3.86 17.14
N PHE A 251 8.82 -4.16 16.54
CA PHE A 251 7.64 -4.63 17.26
C PHE A 251 6.80 -5.57 16.40
N THR A 252 6.12 -6.51 17.02
CA THR A 252 5.23 -7.49 16.38
C THR A 252 3.85 -7.53 17.04
N ASP A 253 3.63 -6.63 17.99
CA ASP A 253 2.36 -6.37 18.64
C ASP A 253 2.20 -4.85 18.79
N ASP A 254 1.15 -4.31 18.18
CA ASP A 254 0.81 -2.88 18.24
C ASP A 254 -0.03 -2.53 19.48
N GLY A 255 -0.37 -3.53 20.30
CA GLY A 255 -1.23 -3.43 21.48
C GLY A 255 -2.73 -3.65 21.16
N GLU A 256 -3.06 -3.90 19.91
CA GLU A 256 -4.43 -4.15 19.45
C GLU A 256 -4.59 -5.54 18.85
N PHE A 257 -3.67 -5.92 17.95
CA PHE A 257 -3.76 -7.18 17.21
C PHE A 257 -2.39 -7.81 17.02
N PRO A 258 -2.02 -8.83 17.81
CA PRO A 258 -0.71 -9.48 17.71
C PRO A 258 -0.53 -10.18 16.36
N ALA A 259 0.67 -10.10 15.82
CA ALA A 259 1.02 -10.70 14.53
C ALA A 259 1.07 -12.23 14.58
N ALA A 260 0.74 -12.87 13.47
CA ALA A 260 0.88 -14.32 13.24
C ALA A 260 2.34 -14.80 13.40
N PRO A 261 2.59 -16.09 13.69
CA PRO A 261 3.94 -16.62 13.90
C PRO A 261 4.90 -16.30 12.74
N ALA A 262 4.47 -16.55 11.50
CA ALA A 262 5.27 -16.27 10.30
C ALA A 262 5.64 -14.79 10.16
N ALA A 263 4.72 -13.86 10.51
CA ALA A 263 5.00 -12.42 10.48
C ALA A 263 5.99 -12.00 11.59
N ARG A 264 5.90 -12.59 12.77
CA ARG A 264 6.90 -12.37 13.84
C ARG A 264 8.28 -12.87 13.43
N ARG A 265 8.37 -14.06 12.82
CA ARG A 265 9.62 -14.61 12.30
C ARG A 265 10.20 -13.73 11.19
N ALA A 266 9.41 -13.27 10.25
CA ALA A 266 9.89 -12.38 9.18
C ALA A 266 10.53 -11.09 9.74
N VAL A 267 9.93 -10.50 10.78
CA VAL A 267 10.52 -9.33 11.46
C VAL A 267 11.85 -9.70 12.14
N ALA A 268 11.93 -10.87 12.78
CA ALA A 268 13.18 -11.32 13.41
C ALA A 268 14.28 -11.60 12.37
N GLU A 269 13.96 -12.25 11.25
CA GLU A 269 14.89 -12.52 10.15
C GLU A 269 15.39 -11.20 9.53
N ALA A 270 14.51 -10.23 9.26
CA ALA A 270 14.90 -8.91 8.76
C ALA A 270 15.76 -8.13 9.76
N ALA A 271 15.44 -8.21 11.06
CA ALA A 271 16.24 -7.60 12.12
C ALA A 271 17.65 -8.21 12.18
N GLN A 272 17.78 -9.51 12.05
CA GLN A 272 19.08 -10.20 11.99
C GLN A 272 19.90 -9.73 10.77
N ILE A 273 19.28 -9.65 9.59
CA ILE A 273 19.93 -9.17 8.37
C ILE A 273 20.52 -7.75 8.57
N LEU A 274 19.76 -6.84 9.18
CA LEU A 274 20.27 -5.49 9.45
C LEU A 274 21.37 -5.49 10.52
N THR A 275 21.24 -6.34 11.53
CA THR A 275 22.27 -6.48 12.57
C THR A 275 23.59 -7.02 11.99
N ASP A 276 23.53 -8.02 11.12
CA ASP A 276 24.68 -8.58 10.41
C ASP A 276 25.32 -7.55 9.45
N ALA A 277 24.54 -6.56 8.98
CA ALA A 277 25.04 -5.41 8.23
C ALA A 277 25.64 -4.30 9.12
N GLY A 278 25.69 -4.51 10.45
CA GLY A 278 26.25 -3.57 11.41
C GLY A 278 25.27 -2.62 12.06
N ALA A 279 23.99 -2.61 11.65
CA ALA A 279 22.98 -1.76 12.28
C ALA A 279 22.67 -2.25 13.70
N LYS A 280 22.36 -1.31 14.60
CA LYS A 280 22.16 -1.60 16.01
C LYS A 280 20.68 -1.74 16.37
N LEU A 281 20.26 -2.94 16.73
CA LEU A 281 18.93 -3.16 17.34
C LEU A 281 18.94 -2.59 18.77
N VAL A 282 17.96 -1.76 19.10
CA VAL A 282 17.85 -1.07 20.38
C VAL A 282 16.47 -1.25 21.00
N ALA A 283 16.41 -1.21 22.32
CA ALA A 283 15.14 -1.17 23.04
C ALA A 283 14.42 0.16 22.77
N TRP A 284 13.11 0.09 22.62
CA TRP A 284 12.28 1.25 22.36
C TRP A 284 11.08 1.28 23.31
N GLN A 285 10.96 2.37 24.04
CA GLN A 285 9.77 2.65 24.83
C GLN A 285 8.69 3.25 23.91
N LYS A 286 8.00 2.37 23.17
CA LYS A 286 7.01 2.76 22.17
C LYS A 286 5.79 3.41 22.82
N PRO A 287 5.23 4.50 22.25
CA PRO A 287 3.94 5.03 22.65
C PRO A 287 2.82 4.03 22.27
N PRO A 288 1.56 4.26 22.70
CA PRO A 288 0.44 3.42 22.28
C PRO A 288 0.21 3.46 20.77
N LEU A 289 0.80 2.52 20.02
CA LEU A 289 0.78 2.50 18.54
C LEU A 289 -0.61 2.23 17.98
N SER A 290 -1.44 1.47 18.69
CA SER A 290 -2.85 1.22 18.32
C SER A 290 -3.67 2.51 18.17
N ARG A 291 -3.25 3.61 18.80
CA ARG A 291 -3.88 4.91 18.62
C ARG A 291 -3.86 5.41 17.16
N ALA A 292 -2.94 4.95 16.34
CA ALA A 292 -2.87 5.34 14.94
C ALA A 292 -4.13 4.91 14.15
N ILE A 293 -4.64 3.69 14.40
CA ILE A 293 -5.86 3.24 13.72
C ILE A 293 -7.09 4.02 14.19
N ASP A 294 -7.16 4.38 15.48
CA ASP A 294 -8.24 5.20 16.01
C ASP A 294 -8.27 6.59 15.36
N LEU A 295 -7.11 7.23 15.25
CA LEU A 295 -6.96 8.54 14.64
C LEU A 295 -7.25 8.52 13.13
N LEU A 296 -6.85 7.45 12.42
CA LEU A 296 -7.19 7.27 11.01
C LEU A 296 -8.71 7.20 10.82
N PHE A 297 -9.40 6.33 11.57
CA PHE A 297 -10.85 6.19 11.48
C PHE A 297 -11.57 7.49 11.85
N ALA A 298 -11.19 8.14 12.95
CA ALA A 298 -11.78 9.42 13.37
C ALA A 298 -11.61 10.51 12.30
N CYS A 299 -10.41 10.61 11.70
CA CYS A 299 -10.12 11.60 10.66
C CYS A 299 -10.91 11.34 9.38
N LEU A 300 -10.87 10.10 8.85
CA LEU A 300 -11.51 9.78 7.56
C LEU A 300 -13.03 9.67 7.63
N SER A 301 -13.61 9.46 8.82
CA SER A 301 -15.05 9.44 9.05
C SER A 301 -15.64 10.75 9.59
N ALA A 302 -14.83 11.83 9.65
CA ALA A 302 -15.22 13.09 10.26
C ALA A 302 -16.46 13.74 9.60
N ASP A 303 -16.66 13.55 8.30
CA ASP A 303 -17.86 13.98 7.57
C ASP A 303 -19.01 12.94 7.61
N ARG A 304 -18.91 11.92 8.44
CA ARG A 304 -19.84 10.81 8.55
C ARG A 304 -20.10 10.09 7.23
N GLY A 305 -19.09 10.04 6.35
CA GLY A 305 -19.18 9.43 5.03
C GLY A 305 -20.00 10.24 4.02
N GLY A 306 -20.24 11.53 4.29
CA GLY A 306 -21.02 12.42 3.44
C GLY A 306 -20.42 12.57 2.04
N SER A 307 -19.09 12.69 1.93
CA SER A 307 -18.37 12.77 0.65
C SER A 307 -18.57 11.48 -0.17
N PHE A 308 -18.39 10.32 0.45
CA PHE A 308 -18.60 9.03 -0.21
C PHE A 308 -20.07 8.83 -0.60
N SER A 309 -21.00 9.20 0.27
CA SER A 309 -22.44 9.10 -0.02
C SER A 309 -22.86 9.93 -1.22
N ARG A 310 -22.24 11.10 -1.45
CA ARG A 310 -22.48 11.92 -2.65
C ARG A 310 -21.98 11.25 -3.92
N LEU A 311 -20.78 10.67 -3.88
CA LEU A 311 -20.17 9.98 -5.03
C LEU A 311 -20.94 8.69 -5.40
N LEU A 312 -21.53 8.03 -4.41
CA LEU A 312 -22.29 6.78 -4.62
C LEU A 312 -23.70 6.98 -5.15
N ARG A 313 -24.21 8.22 -5.24
CA ARG A 313 -25.57 8.45 -5.76
C ARG A 313 -25.72 7.90 -7.16
N GLY A 314 -26.78 7.10 -7.37
CA GLY A 314 -27.04 6.47 -8.68
C GLY A 314 -26.12 5.31 -9.04
N ASN A 315 -25.24 4.87 -8.13
CA ASN A 315 -24.33 3.76 -8.36
C ASN A 315 -24.80 2.49 -7.61
N ARG A 316 -24.43 1.32 -8.15
CA ARG A 316 -24.45 0.08 -7.40
C ARG A 316 -23.39 0.17 -6.30
N ILE A 317 -23.79 -0.07 -5.06
CA ILE A 317 -22.91 0.06 -3.89
C ILE A 317 -22.44 -1.32 -3.45
N ASP A 318 -21.13 -1.49 -3.30
CA ASP A 318 -20.53 -2.67 -2.69
C ASP A 318 -21.13 -2.89 -1.29
N PRO A 319 -21.55 -4.11 -0.92
CA PRO A 319 -22.15 -4.38 0.39
C PRO A 319 -21.28 -3.96 1.57
N ARG A 320 -19.94 -4.06 1.45
CA ARG A 320 -18.97 -3.66 2.48
C ARG A 320 -18.96 -2.14 2.65
N VAL A 321 -18.96 -1.39 1.54
CA VAL A 321 -19.05 0.09 1.54
C VAL A 321 -20.38 0.53 2.14
N ARG A 322 -21.48 -0.14 1.80
CA ARG A 322 -22.80 0.14 2.38
C ARG A 322 -22.79 -0.05 3.90
N SER A 323 -22.23 -1.17 4.40
CA SER A 323 -22.12 -1.45 5.82
C SER A 323 -21.29 -0.39 6.55
N LEU A 324 -20.15 -0.01 5.98
CA LEU A 324 -19.30 1.06 6.52
C LEU A 324 -20.03 2.39 6.64
N LEU A 325 -20.78 2.78 5.57
CA LEU A 325 -21.54 4.04 5.57
C LEU A 325 -22.72 4.02 6.57
N ILE A 326 -23.39 2.89 6.75
CA ILE A 326 -24.42 2.74 7.78
C ILE A 326 -23.81 3.01 9.16
N THR A 327 -22.66 2.41 9.45
CA THR A 327 -21.96 2.61 10.73
C THR A 327 -21.49 4.07 10.90
N ALA A 328 -20.91 4.67 9.87
CA ALA A 328 -20.46 6.07 9.91
C ALA A 328 -21.60 7.08 10.11
N ASN A 329 -22.78 6.81 9.51
CA ASN A 329 -23.96 7.66 9.65
C ASN A 329 -24.75 7.43 10.95
N MET A 330 -24.52 6.33 11.66
CA MET A 330 -25.21 6.01 12.90
C MET A 330 -24.91 7.09 13.97
N PRO A 331 -25.92 7.61 14.70
CA PRO A 331 -25.70 8.53 15.80
C PRO A 331 -24.74 7.95 16.86
N ALA A 332 -23.88 8.79 17.45
CA ALA A 332 -22.85 8.34 18.39
C ALA A 332 -23.43 7.58 19.59
N TRP A 333 -24.57 8.02 20.12
CA TRP A 333 -25.25 7.34 21.22
C TRP A 333 -25.70 5.92 20.85
N LEU A 334 -26.20 5.73 19.61
CA LEU A 334 -26.64 4.43 19.13
C LEU A 334 -25.44 3.50 18.87
N ARG A 335 -24.33 4.05 18.35
CA ARG A 335 -23.05 3.29 18.25
C ARG A 335 -22.54 2.85 19.62
N GLY A 336 -22.71 3.71 20.65
CA GLY A 336 -22.37 3.35 22.04
C GLY A 336 -23.18 2.16 22.53
N ILE A 337 -24.50 2.18 22.33
CA ILE A 337 -25.40 1.07 22.71
C ILE A 337 -25.04 -0.20 21.91
N ALA A 338 -24.88 -0.09 20.60
CA ALA A 338 -24.51 -1.22 19.75
C ALA A 338 -23.14 -1.81 20.15
N GLY A 339 -22.16 -0.95 20.44
CA GLY A 339 -20.85 -1.38 20.94
C GLY A 339 -20.95 -2.11 22.28
N PHE A 340 -21.76 -1.63 23.23
CA PHE A 340 -21.99 -2.32 24.48
C PHE A 340 -22.65 -3.69 24.27
N ALA A 341 -23.65 -3.77 23.39
CA ALA A 341 -24.30 -5.04 23.05
C ALA A 341 -23.31 -6.03 22.40
N LEU A 342 -22.44 -5.56 21.53
CA LEU A 342 -21.38 -6.39 20.92
C LEU A 342 -20.40 -6.91 21.98
N ASP A 343 -19.98 -6.08 22.95
CA ASP A 343 -19.12 -6.53 24.06
C ASP A 343 -19.81 -7.63 24.88
N ALA A 344 -21.10 -7.44 25.23
CA ALA A 344 -21.89 -8.43 25.99
C ALA A 344 -22.06 -9.75 25.20
N LEU A 345 -22.04 -9.70 23.86
CA LEU A 345 -22.08 -10.87 22.99
C LEU A 345 -20.70 -11.48 22.73
N GLY A 346 -19.64 -11.00 23.39
CA GLY A 346 -18.28 -11.50 23.22
C GLY A 346 -17.63 -11.07 21.90
N GLN A 347 -17.97 -9.88 21.39
CA GLN A 347 -17.45 -9.29 20.17
C GLN A 347 -16.66 -7.97 20.42
N PRO A 348 -15.65 -7.96 21.34
CA PRO A 348 -14.99 -6.72 21.77
C PRO A 348 -14.24 -6.01 20.62
N ARG A 349 -13.67 -6.73 19.65
CA ARG A 349 -12.95 -6.12 18.52
C ARG A 349 -13.89 -5.42 17.55
N ALA A 350 -15.05 -6.03 17.25
CA ALA A 350 -16.09 -5.40 16.45
C ALA A 350 -16.65 -4.15 17.15
N ALA A 351 -16.89 -4.24 18.48
CA ALA A 351 -17.30 -3.11 19.30
C ALA A 351 -16.28 -1.97 19.29
N ALA A 352 -15.00 -2.27 19.45
CA ALA A 352 -13.91 -1.30 19.37
C ALA A 352 -13.89 -0.59 18.01
N THR A 353 -13.98 -1.34 16.90
CA THR A 353 -14.03 -0.77 15.56
C THR A 353 -15.20 0.18 15.38
N MET A 354 -16.39 -0.17 15.88
CA MET A 354 -17.60 0.66 15.79
C MET A 354 -17.44 2.00 16.55
N ARG A 355 -16.74 2.00 17.69
CA ARG A 355 -16.52 3.22 18.51
C ARG A 355 -15.52 4.20 17.89
N ARG A 356 -14.69 3.77 16.94
CA ARG A 356 -13.65 4.60 16.29
C ARG A 356 -14.20 5.67 15.35
N PHE A 357 -15.43 5.51 14.87
CA PHE A 357 -16.04 6.45 13.95
C PHE A 357 -16.33 7.79 14.62
N ALA A 358 -16.00 8.91 13.93
CA ALA A 358 -16.29 10.26 14.39
C ALA A 358 -17.80 10.53 14.50
N SER A 359 -18.18 11.52 15.29
CA SER A 359 -19.58 11.95 15.42
C SER A 359 -19.96 13.11 14.48
N GLY A 360 -19.01 13.67 13.74
CA GLY A 360 -19.27 14.55 12.60
C GLY A 360 -19.46 16.03 12.93
N THR A 361 -18.87 16.54 14.03
CA THR A 361 -18.83 17.98 14.31
C THR A 361 -17.48 18.60 13.95
N ALA A 362 -17.47 19.91 13.61
CA ALA A 362 -16.23 20.64 13.34
C ALA A 362 -15.29 20.64 14.56
N ASP A 363 -15.85 20.82 15.76
CA ASP A 363 -15.07 20.79 17.00
C ASP A 363 -14.36 19.45 17.21
N GLN A 364 -15.03 18.33 16.98
CA GLN A 364 -14.41 17.00 17.08
C GLN A 364 -13.36 16.77 16.00
N TYR A 365 -13.57 17.31 14.80
CA TYR A 365 -12.55 17.22 13.78
C TYR A 365 -11.29 18.00 14.20
N TRP A 366 -11.44 19.20 14.75
CA TRP A 366 -10.30 19.97 15.26
C TRP A 366 -9.58 19.25 16.41
N GLN A 367 -10.32 18.64 17.34
CA GLN A 367 -9.73 17.81 18.39
C GLN A 367 -8.98 16.60 17.81
N THR A 368 -9.51 15.97 16.75
CA THR A 368 -8.84 14.87 16.05
C THR A 368 -7.55 15.35 15.39
N VAL A 369 -7.57 16.50 14.73
CA VAL A 369 -6.36 17.13 14.13
C VAL A 369 -5.29 17.37 15.20
N GLU A 370 -5.65 17.97 16.31
CA GLU A 370 -4.74 18.21 17.44
C GLU A 370 -4.18 16.89 18.01
N ALA A 371 -5.03 15.88 18.14
CA ALA A 371 -4.61 14.56 18.60
C ALA A 371 -3.63 13.88 17.63
N ILE A 372 -3.78 14.08 16.32
CA ILE A 372 -2.83 13.61 15.30
C ILE A 372 -1.50 14.35 15.41
N VAL A 373 -1.52 15.68 15.60
CA VAL A 373 -0.30 16.47 15.81
C VAL A 373 0.46 16.01 17.05
N ASN A 374 -0.26 15.79 18.14
CA ASN A 374 0.33 15.30 19.38
C ASN A 374 0.90 13.89 19.21
N PHE A 375 0.17 12.97 18.56
CA PHE A 375 0.67 11.63 18.26
C PHE A 375 1.98 11.66 17.45
N ARG A 376 2.06 12.51 16.42
CA ARG A 376 3.29 12.71 15.63
C ARG A 376 4.47 13.17 16.48
N ARG A 377 4.23 14.13 17.36
CA ARG A 377 5.24 14.66 18.29
C ARG A 377 5.69 13.58 19.26
N ASP A 378 4.74 12.88 19.91
CA ASP A 378 5.04 11.84 20.90
C ASP A 378 5.84 10.69 20.27
N LEU A 379 5.44 10.27 19.06
CA LEU A 379 6.17 9.23 18.31
C LEU A 379 7.60 9.66 18.00
N LEU A 380 7.80 10.87 17.45
CA LEU A 380 9.12 11.39 17.12
C LEU A 380 9.99 11.54 18.38
N THR A 381 9.45 12.12 19.45
CA THR A 381 10.13 12.26 20.73
C THR A 381 10.55 10.90 21.30
N SER A 382 9.69 9.88 21.20
CA SER A 382 10.03 8.53 21.68
C SER A 382 11.19 7.88 20.90
N LEU A 383 11.33 8.22 19.61
CA LEU A 383 12.46 7.75 18.80
C LEU A 383 13.75 8.51 19.10
N GLU A 384 13.65 9.79 19.46
CA GLU A 384 14.79 10.65 19.80
C GLU A 384 15.32 10.39 21.21
N ALA A 385 14.45 10.03 22.13
CA ALA A 385 14.79 9.77 23.54
C ALA A 385 15.35 8.38 23.81
N ALA A 386 15.58 7.54 22.81
CA ALA A 386 16.11 6.21 23.01
C ALA A 386 17.56 6.22 23.56
N ASP A 387 17.85 5.33 24.49
CA ASP A 387 19.16 5.24 25.12
C ASP A 387 20.29 5.06 24.10
N GLY A 388 21.29 5.93 24.18
CA GLY A 388 22.48 5.90 23.30
C GLY A 388 22.29 6.55 21.93
N GLY A 389 21.20 7.29 21.70
CA GLY A 389 20.94 8.09 20.50
C GLY A 389 19.63 7.74 19.79
N PRO A 390 19.23 8.52 18.78
CA PRO A 390 17.96 8.38 18.13
C PRO A 390 17.80 7.05 17.38
N ILE A 391 16.57 6.58 17.25
CA ILE A 391 16.16 5.47 16.38
C ILE A 391 15.89 6.00 14.99
N ASP A 392 16.53 5.43 13.98
CA ASP A 392 16.41 5.83 12.56
C ASP A 392 15.31 5.05 11.84
N LEU A 393 15.12 3.78 12.22
CA LEU A 393 14.20 2.85 11.59
C LEU A 393 13.35 2.08 12.61
N ILE A 394 12.14 1.74 12.18
CA ILE A 394 11.28 0.78 12.86
C ILE A 394 10.99 -0.36 11.88
N LEU A 395 11.18 -1.62 12.33
CA LEU A 395 10.73 -2.81 11.62
C LEU A 395 9.48 -3.37 12.29
N CYS A 396 8.47 -3.67 11.52
CA CYS A 396 7.24 -4.30 12.01
C CYS A 396 6.58 -5.12 10.90
N PRO A 397 5.56 -5.93 11.21
CA PRO A 397 4.73 -6.53 10.18
C PRO A 397 4.10 -5.48 9.26
N ALA A 398 3.98 -5.78 7.97
CA ALA A 398 3.18 -4.97 7.06
C ALA A 398 1.68 -5.16 7.32
N TYR A 399 1.31 -6.36 7.74
CA TYR A 399 -0.02 -6.79 8.13
C TYR A 399 0.11 -7.92 9.16
N ALA A 400 -0.82 -8.03 10.10
CA ALA A 400 -0.68 -8.99 11.21
C ALA A 400 -0.80 -10.47 10.79
N VAL A 401 -1.50 -10.75 9.69
CA VAL A 401 -1.77 -12.10 9.19
C VAL A 401 -1.39 -12.20 7.71
N PRO A 402 -1.21 -13.42 7.15
CA PRO A 402 -1.04 -13.59 5.71
C PRO A 402 -2.20 -13.05 4.88
N ALA A 403 -2.10 -13.08 3.55
CA ALA A 403 -3.15 -12.62 2.66
C ALA A 403 -4.53 -13.18 3.04
N GLN A 404 -5.49 -12.30 3.29
CA GLN A 404 -6.83 -12.65 3.77
C GLN A 404 -7.67 -13.34 2.68
N ARG A 405 -8.66 -14.14 3.12
CA ARG A 405 -9.64 -14.70 2.19
C ARG A 405 -10.55 -13.62 1.63
N HIS A 406 -11.12 -13.85 0.45
CA HIS A 406 -12.10 -12.96 -0.15
C HIS A 406 -13.29 -12.72 0.78
N GLY A 407 -13.79 -11.48 0.80
CA GLY A 407 -14.93 -11.05 1.62
C GLY A 407 -14.58 -10.70 3.07
N ALA A 408 -13.35 -10.95 3.53
CA ALA A 408 -12.95 -10.74 4.93
C ALA A 408 -12.65 -9.27 5.28
N SER A 409 -12.37 -8.41 4.32
CA SER A 409 -11.78 -7.08 4.53
C SER A 409 -12.56 -6.15 5.45
N LEU A 410 -13.89 -6.28 5.52
CA LEU A 410 -14.72 -5.46 6.42
C LEU A 410 -14.38 -5.69 7.90
N LEU A 411 -14.08 -6.93 8.30
CA LEU A 411 -13.76 -7.31 9.67
C LEU A 411 -12.26 -7.35 9.95
N MET A 412 -11.44 -7.30 8.91
CA MET A 412 -9.99 -7.42 9.00
C MET A 412 -9.25 -6.07 9.05
N SER A 413 -9.91 -5.00 9.49
CA SER A 413 -9.27 -3.68 9.65
C SER A 413 -8.21 -3.67 10.75
N LEU A 414 -8.43 -4.39 11.86
CA LEU A 414 -7.49 -4.44 12.97
C LEU A 414 -6.18 -5.17 12.65
N PRO A 415 -6.17 -6.33 11.97
CA PRO A 415 -4.92 -6.92 11.48
C PRO A 415 -4.11 -6.00 10.58
N GLY A 416 -4.76 -5.02 9.93
CA GLY A 416 -4.12 -3.98 9.13
C GLY A 416 -3.62 -2.76 9.91
N ALA A 417 -3.78 -2.72 11.23
CA ALA A 417 -3.47 -1.54 12.07
C ALA A 417 -1.99 -1.13 12.07
N TYR A 418 -1.09 -2.01 11.67
CA TYR A 418 0.35 -1.70 11.50
C TYR A 418 0.61 -0.67 10.39
N ALA A 419 -0.14 -0.71 9.31
CA ALA A 419 0.04 0.20 8.18
C ALA A 419 -0.34 1.66 8.50
N PRO A 420 -1.46 1.98 9.17
CA PRO A 420 -1.84 3.34 9.58
C PRO A 420 -0.81 4.11 10.40
N LEU A 421 0.11 3.44 11.10
CA LEU A 421 1.17 4.11 11.84
C LEU A 421 1.93 5.12 10.98
N ALA A 422 2.38 4.69 9.79
CA ALA A 422 3.10 5.56 8.85
C ALA A 422 2.20 6.64 8.23
N ASN A 423 0.91 6.35 8.01
CA ASN A 423 -0.02 7.33 7.45
C ASN A 423 -0.32 8.47 8.41
N VAL A 424 -0.62 8.14 9.66
CA VAL A 424 -0.96 9.11 10.71
C VAL A 424 0.27 9.90 11.15
N SER A 425 1.43 9.25 11.29
CA SER A 425 2.68 9.94 11.60
C SER A 425 3.20 10.79 10.43
N GLY A 426 2.86 10.44 9.19
CA GLY A 426 3.42 11.06 8.00
C GLY A 426 4.81 10.55 7.62
N PHE A 427 5.29 9.49 8.26
CA PHE A 427 6.61 8.92 8.03
C PHE A 427 6.65 8.11 6.73
N PRO A 428 7.80 8.03 6.04
CA PRO A 428 7.97 7.14 4.92
C PRO A 428 7.97 5.69 5.40
N ALA A 429 7.33 4.81 4.64
CA ALA A 429 7.28 3.40 4.96
C ALA A 429 7.29 2.54 3.70
N GLY A 430 8.23 1.63 3.62
CA GLY A 430 8.28 0.63 2.56
C GLY A 430 7.96 -0.77 3.07
N VAL A 431 7.68 -1.65 2.12
CA VAL A 431 7.44 -3.07 2.36
C VAL A 431 8.36 -3.88 1.47
N VAL A 432 8.98 -4.90 2.07
CA VAL A 432 9.88 -5.83 1.39
C VAL A 432 9.53 -7.26 1.79
N PRO A 433 9.35 -8.19 0.83
CA PRO A 433 9.14 -9.60 1.13
C PRO A 433 10.40 -10.22 1.75
N VAL A 434 10.21 -11.09 2.73
CA VAL A 434 11.34 -11.75 3.44
C VAL A 434 11.26 -13.27 3.30
N THR A 435 10.07 -13.83 3.47
CA THR A 435 9.90 -15.26 3.61
C THR A 435 8.48 -15.70 3.20
N ARG A 436 8.18 -16.99 3.32
CA ARG A 436 6.82 -17.54 3.18
C ARG A 436 6.40 -18.19 4.50
N VAL A 437 5.09 -18.35 4.68
CA VAL A 437 4.55 -19.15 5.80
C VAL A 437 5.01 -20.60 5.65
N ARG A 438 5.63 -21.15 6.70
CA ARG A 438 6.08 -22.56 6.72
C ARG A 438 4.94 -23.48 7.12
N PRO A 439 4.91 -24.75 6.65
CA PRO A 439 3.99 -25.75 7.16
C PRO A 439 4.11 -25.90 8.69
N GLY A 440 2.98 -25.86 9.39
CA GLY A 440 2.90 -25.94 10.85
C GLY A 440 3.12 -24.61 11.59
N GLU A 441 3.38 -23.52 10.88
CA GLU A 441 3.58 -22.17 11.44
C GLU A 441 2.37 -21.25 11.20
N GLU A 442 1.30 -21.75 10.62
CA GLU A 442 0.22 -20.92 10.11
C GLU A 442 -0.44 -20.08 11.20
N SER A 443 -0.74 -20.66 12.37
CA SER A 443 -1.47 -19.97 13.44
C SER A 443 -1.16 -20.53 14.82
N ASP A 444 -0.91 -19.63 15.77
CA ASP A 444 -0.93 -19.92 17.21
C ASP A 444 -2.09 -19.20 17.93
N ARG A 445 -3.03 -18.66 17.16
CA ARG A 445 -4.14 -17.89 17.69
C ARG A 445 -5.13 -18.80 18.42
N PRO A 446 -5.50 -18.47 19.68
CA PRO A 446 -6.43 -19.26 20.46
C PRO A 446 -7.85 -19.24 19.85
N GLU A 447 -8.68 -20.17 20.30
CA GLU A 447 -10.11 -20.11 19.98
C GLU A 447 -10.75 -18.89 20.63
N SER A 448 -11.61 -18.21 19.87
CA SER A 448 -12.28 -17.00 20.30
C SER A 448 -13.75 -17.02 19.88
N ARG A 449 -14.60 -16.34 20.62
CA ARG A 449 -15.99 -16.05 20.20
C ARG A 449 -16.06 -14.83 19.30
N ASP A 450 -15.06 -13.96 19.35
CA ASP A 450 -14.99 -12.75 18.51
C ASP A 450 -14.82 -13.11 17.04
N GLN A 451 -15.66 -12.53 16.19
CA GLN A 451 -15.66 -12.80 14.74
C GLN A 451 -14.36 -12.38 14.05
N VAL A 452 -13.73 -11.30 14.52
CA VAL A 452 -12.45 -10.82 13.96
C VAL A 452 -11.37 -11.85 14.24
N ASP A 453 -11.27 -12.39 15.46
CA ASP A 453 -10.31 -13.43 15.80
C ASP A 453 -10.57 -14.73 15.04
N LYS A 454 -11.85 -15.13 14.86
CA LYS A 454 -12.22 -16.32 14.08
C LYS A 454 -11.76 -16.19 12.63
N ILE A 455 -12.09 -15.07 11.98
CA ILE A 455 -11.73 -14.82 10.57
C ILE A 455 -10.21 -14.71 10.43
N ALA A 456 -9.51 -14.11 11.40
CA ALA A 456 -8.05 -14.07 11.40
C ALA A 456 -7.46 -15.50 11.49
N ARG A 457 -7.95 -16.33 12.40
CA ARG A 457 -7.53 -17.73 12.53
C ARG A 457 -7.84 -18.56 11.28
N GLU A 458 -9.00 -18.35 10.65
CA GLU A 458 -9.36 -18.98 9.37
C GLU A 458 -8.46 -18.51 8.22
N THR A 459 -8.08 -17.23 8.24
CA THR A 459 -7.12 -16.64 7.28
C THR A 459 -5.73 -17.25 7.46
N GLU A 460 -5.29 -17.42 8.70
CA GLU A 460 -3.99 -18.01 9.03
C GLU A 460 -3.93 -19.50 8.64
N ARG A 461 -5.00 -20.26 8.85
CA ARG A 461 -5.07 -21.67 8.46
C ARG A 461 -5.01 -21.87 6.95
N GLY A 462 -4.21 -22.84 6.51
CA GLY A 462 -4.00 -23.10 5.09
C GLY A 462 -3.28 -21.97 4.35
N SER A 463 -2.47 -21.19 5.08
CA SER A 463 -1.66 -20.10 4.51
C SER A 463 -0.23 -20.53 4.20
N ALA A 464 0.14 -21.79 4.44
CA ALA A 464 1.47 -22.29 4.11
C ALA A 464 1.84 -21.99 2.65
N GLY A 465 3.04 -21.47 2.41
CA GLY A 465 3.52 -21.06 1.10
C GLY A 465 3.20 -19.62 0.70
N LEU A 466 2.31 -18.91 1.42
CA LEU A 466 2.02 -17.50 1.13
C LEU A 466 3.19 -16.59 1.54
N PRO A 467 3.43 -15.49 0.79
CA PRO A 467 4.48 -14.54 1.11
C PRO A 467 4.21 -13.80 2.40
N ILE A 468 5.30 -13.49 3.12
CA ILE A 468 5.32 -12.62 4.30
C ILE A 468 6.36 -11.53 4.07
N ALA A 469 5.92 -10.30 4.25
CA ALA A 469 6.75 -9.12 4.11
C ALA A 469 6.87 -8.36 5.43
N VAL A 470 7.95 -7.59 5.57
CA VAL A 470 8.14 -6.65 6.68
C VAL A 470 7.93 -5.23 6.21
N GLN A 471 7.48 -4.38 7.11
CA GLN A 471 7.38 -2.95 6.93
C GLN A 471 8.60 -2.27 7.55
N VAL A 472 9.26 -1.41 6.78
CA VAL A 472 10.40 -0.58 7.18
C VAL A 472 9.92 0.87 7.23
N ILE A 473 9.84 1.46 8.41
CA ILE A 473 9.41 2.84 8.62
C ILE A 473 10.64 3.65 9.01
N ALA A 474 10.94 4.75 8.29
CA ALA A 474 12.02 5.66 8.62
C ALA A 474 11.49 6.98 9.18
N ARG A 475 12.38 7.83 9.70
CA ARG A 475 12.04 9.18 10.14
C ARG A 475 11.57 10.05 8.96
N PRO A 476 10.82 11.14 9.21
CA PRO A 476 10.36 12.04 8.15
C PRO A 476 11.50 12.50 7.24
N TRP A 477 11.29 12.50 5.94
CA TRP A 477 12.24 12.86 4.90
C TRP A 477 13.48 11.95 4.79
N CYS A 478 13.50 10.83 5.53
CA CYS A 478 14.51 9.79 5.44
C CYS A 478 14.08 8.59 4.58
N ASP A 479 13.34 8.85 3.49
CA ASP A 479 12.89 7.83 2.52
C ASP A 479 14.08 7.01 1.98
N HIS A 480 15.22 7.65 1.75
CA HIS A 480 16.47 7.02 1.31
C HIS A 480 17.01 6.01 2.34
N VAL A 481 16.82 6.27 3.64
CA VAL A 481 17.22 5.34 4.71
C VAL A 481 16.33 4.09 4.71
N ALA A 482 15.00 4.29 4.53
CA ALA A 482 14.08 3.17 4.37
C ALA A 482 14.44 2.30 3.15
N LEU A 483 14.70 2.93 1.99
CA LEU A 483 15.10 2.24 0.76
C LEU A 483 16.43 1.49 0.91
N ALA A 484 17.44 2.07 1.58
CA ALA A 484 18.72 1.41 1.84
C ALA A 484 18.56 0.15 2.71
N ALA A 485 17.77 0.26 3.79
CA ALA A 485 17.47 -0.89 4.64
C ALA A 485 16.67 -1.97 3.91
N MET A 486 15.65 -1.57 3.12
CA MET A 486 14.87 -2.49 2.29
C MET A 486 15.75 -3.22 1.27
N ALA A 487 16.65 -2.50 0.58
CA ALA A 487 17.56 -3.10 -0.40
C ALA A 487 18.50 -4.14 0.24
N LYS A 488 18.99 -3.87 1.46
CA LYS A 488 19.81 -4.84 2.20
C LYS A 488 19.00 -6.05 2.62
N ILE A 489 17.77 -5.85 3.15
CA ILE A 489 16.88 -6.96 3.52
C ILE A 489 16.56 -7.80 2.29
N GLU A 490 16.19 -7.20 1.16
CA GLU A 490 15.90 -7.90 -0.08
C GLU A 490 17.08 -8.75 -0.54
N ALA A 491 18.26 -8.15 -0.63
CA ALA A 491 19.47 -8.82 -1.16
C ALA A 491 19.86 -10.06 -0.34
N GLU A 492 19.64 -10.06 0.97
CA GLU A 492 19.93 -11.21 1.83
C GLU A 492 18.76 -12.21 1.87
N ALA A 493 17.53 -11.72 1.96
CA ALA A 493 16.35 -12.58 1.97
C ALA A 493 16.21 -13.41 0.70
N MET A 494 16.57 -12.86 -0.46
CA MET A 494 16.58 -13.57 -1.74
C MET A 494 17.49 -14.81 -1.79
N LYS A 495 18.47 -14.89 -0.89
CA LYS A 495 19.36 -16.06 -0.77
C LYS A 495 18.73 -17.19 0.04
N LEU A 496 17.62 -16.91 0.75
CA LEU A 496 16.94 -17.86 1.59
C LEU A 496 15.99 -18.74 0.78
N PRO A 497 15.87 -20.04 1.11
CA PRO A 497 15.04 -20.99 0.35
C PRO A 497 13.53 -20.66 0.39
N ASP A 498 13.10 -19.94 1.43
CA ASP A 498 11.70 -19.56 1.63
C ASP A 498 11.36 -18.19 1.03
N TYR A 499 12.27 -17.55 0.30
CA TYR A 499 11.99 -16.27 -0.35
C TYR A 499 10.87 -16.42 -1.38
N PRO A 500 9.86 -15.52 -1.40
CA PRO A 500 8.73 -15.60 -2.32
C PRO A 500 9.08 -15.01 -3.70
N ALA A 501 9.91 -15.70 -4.48
CA ALA A 501 10.40 -15.20 -5.77
C ALA A 501 9.29 -15.13 -6.83
N GLU A 502 8.49 -16.19 -6.97
CA GLU A 502 7.46 -16.31 -8.01
C GLU A 502 6.23 -17.04 -7.49
N PRO A 503 5.00 -16.58 -7.83
CA PRO A 503 3.78 -17.26 -7.51
C PRO A 503 3.56 -18.50 -8.39
N PRO A 504 2.80 -19.51 -7.93
CA PRO A 504 2.51 -20.75 -8.65
C PRO A 504 1.38 -20.57 -9.68
N LEU A 505 1.42 -19.55 -10.54
CA LEU A 505 0.39 -19.25 -11.55
C LEU A 505 0.56 -20.06 -12.84
#